data_86d8381a496a82c8810adbf956b3e306
#
_entry.id   86d8381a496a82c8810adbf956b3e306
#
_cell.length_a   1.000
_cell.length_b   1.000
_cell.length_c   1.000
_cell.angle_alpha   90.00
_cell.angle_beta   90.00
_cell.angle_gamma   90.00
#
_symmetry.space_group_name_H-M   'P 1'
#
loop_
_entity.id
_entity.type
_entity.pdbx_description
1 polymer ?
#
loop_
_entity_poly.entity_id
_entity_poly.type
_entity_poly.pdbx_seq_one_letter_code
_entity_poly.pdbx_strand_id
1 'polypeptide(L)'
;NHLVSKRTYLSDENENIIEESTFNSKGILEEKSTYQYDDKRNKTEETRYNSNGNQLEKSSYQYNDNRLKIEENHNSSDENIRLKWTYEYDVKGNWIKKISFKNGILEEIIERRYQYYK
;
A
#
# COMPACT_ATOMS: atom_id res chain seq x y z
N ASN A 1 1.27 -32.09 17.99
CA ASN A 1 1.44 -30.67 17.87
C ASN A 1 1.42 -30.25 16.41
N HIS A 2 0.38 -29.55 16.06
CA HIS A 2 0.26 -29.03 14.69
C HIS A 2 0.39 -27.53 14.69
N LEU A 3 1.57 -27.05 14.25
CA LEU A 3 1.74 -25.65 13.93
C LEU A 3 1.05 -25.43 12.60
N VAL A 4 0.02 -24.60 12.56
CA VAL A 4 -0.74 -24.34 11.33
C VAL A 4 0.03 -23.32 10.48
N SER A 5 0.32 -22.19 11.08
CA SER A 5 1.12 -21.14 10.45
C SER A 5 1.60 -20.20 11.55
N LYS A 6 2.62 -19.42 11.26
CA LYS A 6 3.14 -18.43 12.21
C LYS A 6 3.37 -17.12 11.49
N ARG A 7 3.01 -16.04 12.14
CA ARG A 7 3.24 -14.70 11.64
C ARG A 7 3.98 -13.91 12.71
N THR A 8 5.08 -13.26 12.33
CA THR A 8 5.86 -12.44 13.24
C THR A 8 5.89 -11.00 12.75
N TYR A 9 6.03 -10.08 13.69
CA TYR A 9 6.05 -8.65 13.41
C TYR A 9 7.24 -8.00 14.10
N LEU A 10 7.85 -7.05 13.41
CA LEU A 10 8.86 -6.17 13.99
C LEU A 10 8.29 -4.76 13.98
N SER A 11 8.33 -4.09 15.13
CA SER A 11 7.85 -2.71 15.27
C SER A 11 9.02 -1.77 15.58
N ASP A 12 8.89 -0.51 15.16
CA ASP A 12 9.85 0.52 15.53
C ASP A 12 9.53 1.09 16.92
N GLU A 13 10.28 2.10 17.36
CA GLU A 13 10.10 2.74 18.69
C GLU A 13 8.73 3.41 18.84
N ASN A 14 8.08 3.76 17.74
CA ASN A 14 6.78 4.42 17.73
C ASN A 14 5.63 3.43 17.58
N GLU A 15 5.92 2.12 17.70
CA GLU A 15 4.95 1.04 17.58
C GLU A 15 4.39 0.86 16.15
N ASN A 16 5.05 1.40 15.13
CA ASN A 16 4.71 1.13 13.75
C ASN A 16 5.30 -0.21 13.34
N ILE A 17 4.50 -1.05 12.70
CA ILE A 17 5.00 -2.34 12.18
C ILE A 17 5.83 -2.06 10.94
N ILE A 18 7.13 -2.38 10.99
CA ILE A 18 8.05 -2.16 9.87
C ILE A 18 8.37 -3.44 9.11
N GLU A 19 8.05 -4.60 9.68
CA GLU A 19 8.29 -5.87 9.01
C GLU A 19 7.28 -6.90 9.49
N GLU A 20 6.79 -7.73 8.56
CA GLU A 20 5.89 -8.84 8.83
C GLU A 20 6.41 -10.06 8.08
N SER A 21 6.53 -11.20 8.77
CA SER A 21 7.00 -12.44 8.17
C SER A 21 5.98 -13.54 8.41
N THR A 22 5.70 -14.33 7.38
CA THR A 22 4.76 -15.45 7.43
C THR A 22 5.50 -16.75 7.20
N PHE A 23 5.28 -17.71 8.09
CA PHE A 23 5.92 -19.04 8.05
C PHE A 23 4.84 -20.11 7.89
N ASN A 24 5.17 -21.19 7.16
CA ASN A 24 4.27 -22.31 7.00
C ASN A 24 4.31 -23.21 8.24
N SER A 25 3.54 -24.32 8.21
CA SER A 25 3.46 -25.27 9.31
C SER A 25 4.78 -25.97 9.64
N LYS A 26 5.74 -25.94 8.71
CA LYS A 26 7.08 -26.51 8.91
C LYS A 26 8.08 -25.50 9.43
N GLY A 27 7.64 -24.26 9.69
CA GLY A 27 8.53 -23.19 10.15
C GLY A 27 9.37 -22.56 9.06
N ILE A 28 9.02 -22.77 7.80
CA ILE A 28 9.74 -22.22 6.65
C ILE A 28 9.11 -20.90 6.25
N LEU A 29 9.94 -19.87 6.04
CA LEU A 29 9.49 -18.55 5.60
C LEU A 29 8.83 -18.66 4.22
N GLU A 30 7.61 -18.17 4.11
CA GLU A 30 6.88 -18.13 2.85
C GLU A 30 6.91 -16.74 2.22
N GLU A 31 6.71 -15.71 3.03
CA GLU A 31 6.59 -14.34 2.54
C GLU A 31 7.02 -13.35 3.61
N LYS A 32 7.56 -12.24 3.18
CA LYS A 32 7.97 -11.14 4.06
C LYS A 32 7.54 -9.83 3.45
N SER A 33 6.99 -8.94 4.28
CA SER A 33 6.64 -7.59 3.88
C SER A 33 7.37 -6.58 4.74
N THR A 34 7.80 -5.48 4.14
CA THR A 34 8.42 -4.37 4.85
C THR A 34 7.60 -3.10 4.59
N TYR A 35 7.61 -2.20 5.57
CA TYR A 35 6.80 -0.99 5.53
C TYR A 35 7.62 0.23 5.94
N GLN A 36 7.33 1.37 5.31
CA GLN A 36 7.89 2.66 5.71
C GLN A 36 6.76 3.63 6.00
N TYR A 37 7.03 4.59 6.87
CA TYR A 37 6.04 5.58 7.32
C TYR A 37 6.66 6.96 7.30
N ASP A 38 5.82 7.98 7.13
CA ASP A 38 6.25 9.36 7.28
C ASP A 38 6.21 9.78 8.77
N ASP A 39 6.58 11.01 9.07
CA ASP A 39 6.60 11.53 10.44
C ASP A 39 5.22 11.70 11.05
N LYS A 40 4.16 11.59 10.25
CA LYS A 40 2.76 11.61 10.72
C LYS A 40 2.18 10.20 10.87
N ARG A 41 3.02 9.17 10.72
CA ARG A 41 2.66 7.74 10.81
C ARG A 41 1.77 7.25 9.67
N ASN A 42 1.78 7.93 8.53
CA ASN A 42 1.13 7.44 7.32
C ASN A 42 2.09 6.47 6.61
N LYS A 43 1.57 5.33 6.17
CA LYS A 43 2.38 4.37 5.43
C LYS A 43 2.73 4.96 4.07
N THR A 44 4.03 5.09 3.77
CA THR A 44 4.50 5.65 2.50
C THR A 44 4.98 4.59 1.54
N GLU A 45 5.37 3.41 2.04
CA GLU A 45 5.90 2.36 1.19
C GLU A 45 5.62 0.99 1.79
N GLU A 46 5.35 0.02 0.93
CA GLU A 46 5.16 -1.37 1.31
C GLU A 46 5.83 -2.23 0.24
N THR A 47 6.71 -3.15 0.65
CA THR A 47 7.39 -4.05 -0.27
C THR A 47 7.15 -5.48 0.19
N ARG A 48 6.79 -6.35 -0.75
CA ARG A 48 6.52 -7.76 -0.48
C ARG A 48 7.58 -8.62 -1.18
N TYR A 49 8.12 -9.58 -0.44
CA TYR A 49 9.17 -10.48 -0.91
C TYR A 49 8.71 -11.93 -0.80
N ASN A 50 9.19 -12.79 -1.72
CA ASN A 50 8.96 -14.22 -1.63
C ASN A 50 9.95 -14.88 -0.67
N SER A 51 9.87 -16.21 -0.52
CA SER A 51 10.73 -16.97 0.39
C SER A 51 12.22 -16.91 0.04
N ASN A 52 12.56 -16.58 -1.20
CA ASN A 52 13.94 -16.47 -1.65
C ASN A 52 14.50 -15.05 -1.51
N GLY A 53 13.71 -14.13 -0.98
CA GLY A 53 14.12 -12.74 -0.83
C GLY A 53 13.96 -11.91 -2.10
N ASN A 54 13.28 -12.42 -3.11
CA ASN A 54 13.03 -11.69 -4.34
C ASN A 54 11.78 -10.80 -4.17
N GLN A 55 11.88 -9.56 -4.63
CA GLN A 55 10.77 -8.62 -4.55
C GLN A 55 9.64 -9.04 -5.50
N LEU A 56 8.43 -9.15 -4.96
CA LEU A 56 7.23 -9.46 -5.73
C LEU A 56 6.46 -8.21 -6.12
N GLU A 57 6.25 -7.32 -5.16
CA GLU A 57 5.50 -6.10 -5.35
C GLU A 57 6.08 -4.98 -4.51
N LYS A 58 5.94 -3.76 -5.01
CA LYS A 58 6.26 -2.57 -4.24
C LYS A 58 5.16 -1.55 -4.44
N SER A 59 4.63 -1.03 -3.34
CA SER A 59 3.59 -0.02 -3.34
C SER A 59 4.11 1.24 -2.66
N SER A 60 3.73 2.40 -3.17
CA SER A 60 4.07 3.67 -2.55
C SER A 60 2.85 4.56 -2.50
N TYR A 61 2.81 5.44 -1.50
CA TYR A 61 1.65 6.28 -1.22
C TYR A 61 2.09 7.69 -0.87
N GLN A 62 1.35 8.68 -1.35
CA GLN A 62 1.55 10.08 -0.99
C GLN A 62 0.25 10.63 -0.42
N TYR A 63 0.37 11.55 0.52
CA TYR A 63 -0.75 12.12 1.26
C TYR A 63 -0.69 13.64 1.24
N ASN A 64 -1.86 14.28 1.33
CA ASN A 64 -1.93 15.72 1.53
C ASN A 64 -1.81 16.05 3.03
N ASP A 65 -1.87 17.35 3.37
CA ASP A 65 -1.73 17.81 4.76
C ASP A 65 -2.85 17.31 5.68
N ASN A 66 -3.97 16.88 5.12
CA ASN A 66 -5.10 16.33 5.87
C ASN A 66 -5.03 14.81 5.99
N ARG A 67 -3.88 14.20 5.64
CA ARG A 67 -3.65 12.75 5.68
C ARG A 67 -4.53 11.96 4.72
N LEU A 68 -5.01 12.61 3.66
CA LEU A 68 -5.76 11.94 2.61
C LEU A 68 -4.80 11.53 1.50
N LYS A 69 -4.95 10.32 1.01
CA LYS A 69 -4.08 9.78 -0.04
C LYS A 69 -4.34 10.51 -1.36
N ILE A 70 -3.29 11.08 -1.95
CA ILE A 70 -3.38 11.79 -3.24
C ILE A 70 -2.77 10.99 -4.39
N GLU A 71 -1.88 10.04 -4.08
CA GLU A 71 -1.27 9.20 -5.10
C GLU A 71 -0.96 7.81 -4.53
N GLU A 72 -1.14 6.82 -5.35
CA GLU A 72 -0.88 5.42 -4.99
C GLU A 72 -0.26 4.73 -6.20
N ASN A 73 0.88 4.07 -6.00
CA ASN A 73 1.58 3.33 -7.05
C ASN A 73 1.77 1.88 -6.61
N HIS A 74 1.53 0.95 -7.53
CA HIS A 74 1.76 -0.48 -7.31
C HIS A 74 2.56 -1.03 -8.47
N ASN A 75 3.72 -1.62 -8.17
CA ASN A 75 4.58 -2.23 -9.18
C ASN A 75 4.73 -3.70 -8.87
N SER A 76 4.37 -4.55 -9.84
CA SER A 76 4.57 -6.00 -9.77
C SER A 76 5.84 -6.34 -10.54
N SER A 77 6.80 -6.97 -9.86
CA SER A 77 8.11 -7.25 -10.45
C SER A 77 8.08 -8.41 -11.44
N ASP A 78 7.32 -9.45 -11.15
CA ASP A 78 7.26 -10.64 -11.98
C ASP A 78 6.30 -10.51 -13.18
N GLU A 79 5.28 -9.65 -13.08
CA GLU A 79 4.35 -9.42 -14.18
C GLU A 79 4.69 -8.17 -14.98
N ASN A 80 5.67 -7.38 -14.51
CA ASN A 80 6.08 -6.13 -15.15
C ASN A 80 4.90 -5.15 -15.33
N ILE A 81 4.02 -5.09 -14.34
CA ILE A 81 2.84 -4.23 -14.33
C ILE A 81 3.05 -3.09 -13.36
N ARG A 82 2.75 -1.87 -13.80
CA ARG A 82 2.78 -0.67 -12.97
C ARG A 82 1.40 -0.04 -12.98
N LEU A 83 0.78 0.04 -11.80
CA LEU A 83 -0.53 0.67 -11.64
C LEU A 83 -0.35 1.95 -10.83
N LYS A 84 -1.09 2.99 -11.22
CA LYS A 84 -1.06 4.27 -10.53
C LYS A 84 -2.45 4.84 -10.43
N TRP A 85 -2.78 5.36 -9.25
CA TRP A 85 -4.02 6.10 -9.01
C TRP A 85 -3.67 7.46 -8.44
N THR A 86 -4.42 8.49 -8.88
CA THR A 86 -4.36 9.82 -8.26
C THR A 86 -5.76 10.20 -7.80
N TYR A 87 -5.83 11.01 -6.75
CA TYR A 87 -7.09 11.38 -6.11
C TYR A 87 -7.14 12.89 -5.87
N GLU A 88 -8.32 13.47 -6.07
CA GLU A 88 -8.60 14.87 -5.69
C GLU A 88 -9.79 14.88 -4.74
N TYR A 89 -9.79 15.82 -3.81
CA TYR A 89 -10.76 15.91 -2.73
C TYR A 89 -11.41 17.29 -2.70
N ASP A 90 -12.65 17.36 -2.24
CA ASP A 90 -13.30 18.65 -1.97
C ASP A 90 -12.86 19.16 -0.58
N VAL A 91 -13.34 20.33 -0.19
CA VAL A 91 -12.96 20.96 1.08
C VAL A 91 -13.44 20.18 2.31
N LYS A 92 -14.40 19.27 2.13
CA LYS A 92 -14.91 18.41 3.21
C LYS A 92 -14.18 17.08 3.33
N GLY A 93 -13.20 16.83 2.46
CA GLY A 93 -12.42 15.60 2.48
C GLY A 93 -13.04 14.43 1.73
N ASN A 94 -14.05 14.67 0.89
CA ASN A 94 -14.63 13.65 0.04
C ASN A 94 -13.91 13.63 -1.31
N TRP A 95 -13.53 12.44 -1.80
CA TRP A 95 -12.87 12.41 -3.09
C TRP A 95 -13.87 12.74 -4.21
N ILE A 96 -13.45 13.59 -5.13
CA ILE A 96 -14.28 14.05 -6.25
C ILE A 96 -13.73 13.59 -7.59
N LYS A 97 -12.46 13.18 -7.65
CA LYS A 97 -11.85 12.71 -8.88
C LYS A 97 -10.83 11.61 -8.57
N LYS A 98 -10.86 10.55 -9.36
CA LYS A 98 -9.94 9.44 -9.27
C LYS A 98 -9.50 9.09 -10.68
N ILE A 99 -8.17 9.05 -10.91
CA ILE A 99 -7.61 8.75 -12.21
C ILE A 99 -6.73 7.52 -12.08
N SER A 100 -6.87 6.56 -12.99
CA SER A 100 -6.03 5.37 -12.98
C SER A 100 -5.22 5.24 -14.27
N PHE A 101 -4.00 4.73 -14.10
CA PHE A 101 -3.05 4.50 -15.18
C PHE A 101 -2.51 3.07 -15.06
N LYS A 102 -2.25 2.44 -16.20
CA LYS A 102 -1.55 1.16 -16.26
C LYS A 102 -0.37 1.29 -17.21
N ASN A 103 0.83 1.02 -16.70
CA ASN A 103 2.07 1.16 -17.46
C ASN A 103 2.21 2.52 -18.15
N GLY A 104 1.80 3.58 -17.43
CA GLY A 104 1.88 4.95 -17.91
C GLY A 104 0.74 5.37 -18.83
N ILE A 105 -0.20 4.49 -19.13
CA ILE A 105 -1.32 4.75 -20.03
C ILE A 105 -2.58 5.01 -19.21
N LEU A 106 -3.25 6.12 -19.50
CA LEU A 106 -4.51 6.48 -18.84
C LEU A 106 -5.58 5.41 -19.13
N GLU A 107 -6.20 4.87 -18.07
CA GLU A 107 -7.24 3.86 -18.22
C GLU A 107 -8.63 4.39 -17.87
N GLU A 108 -8.75 5.15 -16.77
CA GLU A 108 -10.07 5.56 -16.31
C GLU A 108 -10.00 6.87 -15.55
N ILE A 109 -11.04 7.68 -15.71
CA ILE A 109 -11.27 8.88 -14.91
C ILE A 109 -12.66 8.74 -14.30
N ILE A 110 -12.74 8.81 -12.98
CA ILE A 110 -14.02 8.79 -12.26
C ILE A 110 -14.18 10.14 -11.58
N GLU A 111 -15.31 10.78 -11.80
CA GLU A 111 -15.65 12.05 -11.14
C GLU A 111 -16.93 11.86 -10.34
N ARG A 112 -16.96 12.44 -9.14
CA ARG A 112 -18.12 12.41 -8.25
C ARG A 112 -18.49 13.81 -7.85
N ARG A 113 -19.79 14.00 -7.64
CA ARG A 113 -20.33 15.26 -7.10
C ARG A 113 -21.10 14.96 -5.83
N TYR A 114 -21.00 15.86 -4.88
CA TYR A 114 -21.76 15.79 -3.64
C TYR A 114 -22.67 16.99 -3.57
N GLN A 115 -23.90 16.76 -3.15
CA GLN A 115 -24.85 17.83 -2.88
C GLN A 115 -24.98 17.95 -1.37
N TYR A 116 -24.59 19.11 -0.83
CA TYR A 116 -24.63 19.36 0.59
C TYR A 116 -25.85 20.22 0.92
N TYR A 117 -26.58 19.82 1.94
CA TYR A 117 -27.77 20.54 2.40
C TYR A 117 -27.39 21.41 3.59
N LYS A 118 -27.96 22.61 3.62
CA LYS A 118 -27.72 23.57 4.71
C LYS A 118 -28.69 23.34 5.86
#